data_7274aa60ee56944be3150e4ffc763624
#
_entry.id   7274aa60ee56944be3150e4ffc763624
#
_cell.length_a   1.000
_cell.length_b   1.000
_cell.length_c   1.000
_cell.angle_alpha   90.00
_cell.angle_beta   90.00
_cell.angle_gamma   90.00
#
_symmetry.space_group_name_H-M   'P 1'
#
loop_
_entity.id
_entity.type
_entity.pdbx_description
1 polymer ?
#
loop_
_entity_poly.entity_id
_entity_poly.type
_entity_poly.pdbx_seq_one_letter_code
_entity_poly.pdbx_strand_id
1 'polypeptide(L)'
;MSSNKIYWKSVEQLDKESEVVQKLEQNEFVEKIPVDEFLGDEETLSESSTNRRDFLKYVGFSTAAASLAACEGPVIKSVPYVVQPEQIRPGIANYYATTIADGFDFASVLIKTREGRPIKVENNPDAPTLGGANARVHASVLSLYDIKRLQGPKANGEDVSWTDLNKQVTAKLKALAATNKQVVLLTQTFASPTTNKIIEGFKEKYPNVSHVVYDSISSSAALAAFENVYGVRALADYDFSKAETIVSVAADILGDWQGGGHDSSYTKARVPVKGHGHSKMSHHIQFESNMTLSGANADKRVPSTPATHKKVIAQIYAQLTNTSLKSDLNPEVQKAVTNAVSRLKVSKNKGVVVSGINDVAAQEIVLAINNYLQSEVMDVAQPRLIRQGDDKAMMQLIEDIKSGKVKGLLTAGINPGFTLPNASEFILAFEKLELSVSFSSKEDETAASAQYIAATPNYLESWGDYEFKAGHYALAQPTIRPLFDTQQFQDILLKLSNSELTYYDLIKANWEETILEGKPWSK
;
A
#
# COMPACT_ATOMS: atom_id res chain seq x y z
N MET A 1 -6.27 29.62 37.20
CA MET A 1 -5.74 30.00 35.88
C MET A 1 -5.72 28.76 35.02
N SER A 2 -6.75 28.57 34.20
CA SER A 2 -6.79 27.46 33.25
C SER A 2 -5.83 27.81 32.10
N SER A 3 -4.80 26.99 31.89
CA SER A 3 -3.94 27.15 30.73
C SER A 3 -4.76 26.80 29.49
N ASN A 4 -5.05 27.81 28.65
CA ASN A 4 -5.58 27.59 27.30
C ASN A 4 -4.51 26.84 26.50
N LYS A 5 -4.61 25.51 26.46
CA LYS A 5 -3.80 24.71 25.55
C LYS A 5 -4.39 24.85 24.15
N ILE A 6 -3.70 25.56 23.29
CA ILE A 6 -4.04 25.67 21.87
C ILE A 6 -3.47 24.42 21.17
N TYR A 7 -4.34 23.66 20.52
CA TYR A 7 -3.94 22.53 19.68
C TYR A 7 -4.02 22.96 18.20
N TRP A 8 -2.90 22.87 17.49
CA TRP A 8 -2.84 23.18 16.06
C TRP A 8 -3.27 21.94 15.25
N LYS A 9 -4.12 22.14 14.26
CA LYS A 9 -4.60 21.10 13.33
C LYS A 9 -3.77 21.05 12.05
N SER A 10 -3.03 22.10 11.73
CA SER A 10 -2.15 22.17 10.56
C SER A 10 -0.91 23.07 10.83
N VAL A 11 0.10 22.96 9.96
CA VAL A 11 1.34 23.75 10.06
C VAL A 11 1.08 25.24 9.84
N GLU A 12 0.09 25.58 8.99
CA GLU A 12 -0.30 26.96 8.69
C GLU A 12 -0.84 27.69 9.93
N GLN A 13 -1.41 26.96 10.91
CA GLN A 13 -1.91 27.54 12.16
C GLN A 13 -0.80 28.05 13.11
N LEU A 14 0.47 27.80 12.78
CA LEU A 14 1.60 28.41 13.50
C LEU A 14 1.78 29.90 13.13
N ASP A 15 1.29 30.31 11.94
CA ASP A 15 1.30 31.68 11.49
C ASP A 15 -0.09 32.31 11.65
N LYS A 16 -0.28 33.07 12.72
CA LYS A 16 -1.56 33.73 13.07
C LYS A 16 -1.99 34.84 12.08
N GLU A 17 -1.08 35.31 11.24
CA GLU A 17 -1.35 36.37 10.25
C GLU A 17 -1.74 35.80 8.88
N SER A 18 -1.69 34.48 8.70
CA SER A 18 -2.09 33.81 7.46
C SER A 18 -3.57 34.01 7.15
N GLU A 19 -3.88 34.51 5.95
CA GLU A 19 -5.29 34.65 5.47
C GLU A 19 -6.06 33.32 5.50
N VAL A 20 -5.36 32.20 5.37
CA VAL A 20 -5.96 30.85 5.41
C VAL A 20 -6.42 30.52 6.83
N VAL A 21 -5.63 30.89 7.85
CA VAL A 21 -5.99 30.68 9.25
C VAL A 21 -7.17 31.55 9.66
N GLN A 22 -7.16 32.82 9.25
CA GLN A 22 -8.29 33.74 9.51
C GLN A 22 -9.58 33.25 8.85
N LYS A 23 -9.53 32.71 7.63
CA LYS A 23 -10.70 32.12 6.97
C LYS A 23 -11.15 30.82 7.63
N LEU A 24 -10.24 29.99 8.12
CA LEU A 24 -10.58 28.75 8.85
C LEU A 24 -11.20 29.04 10.23
N GLU A 25 -10.68 30.03 10.95
CA GLU A 25 -11.26 30.48 12.23
C GLU A 25 -12.62 31.14 12.05
N GLN A 26 -12.83 31.90 10.95
CA GLN A 26 -14.13 32.49 10.62
C GLN A 26 -15.16 31.46 10.12
N ASN A 27 -14.73 30.33 9.55
CA ASN A 27 -15.60 29.29 8.99
C ASN A 27 -15.70 28.03 9.88
N GLU A 28 -15.22 28.06 11.11
CA GLU A 28 -15.33 26.90 12.02
C GLU A 28 -16.80 26.60 12.40
N PHE A 29 -17.68 27.62 12.23
CA PHE A 29 -19.14 27.45 12.26
C PHE A 29 -19.74 28.18 11.06
N VAL A 30 -20.26 27.44 10.10
CA VAL A 30 -20.81 27.96 8.81
C VAL A 30 -22.09 28.77 8.98
N GLU A 31 -22.74 28.68 10.15
CA GLU A 31 -23.87 29.55 10.53
C GLU A 31 -23.68 30.03 11.97
N LYS A 32 -23.79 31.36 12.17
CA LYS A 32 -23.99 31.89 13.52
C LYS A 32 -25.26 31.25 14.06
N ILE A 33 -25.15 30.41 15.06
CA ILE A 33 -26.30 30.00 15.84
C ILE A 33 -26.91 31.31 16.35
N PRO A 34 -28.20 31.63 16.07
CA PRO A 34 -28.83 32.86 16.51
C PRO A 34 -29.10 32.75 18.03
N VAL A 35 -28.03 32.87 18.81
CA VAL A 35 -28.07 32.75 20.26
C VAL A 35 -28.80 33.95 20.84
N ASP A 36 -28.68 35.10 20.17
CA ASP A 36 -29.26 36.37 20.61
C ASP A 36 -30.79 36.42 20.43
N GLU A 37 -31.32 35.76 19.36
CA GLU A 37 -32.79 35.63 19.17
C GLU A 37 -33.42 34.61 20.14
N PHE A 38 -32.63 33.68 20.69
CA PHE A 38 -33.15 32.59 21.52
C PHE A 38 -33.02 32.86 23.02
N LEU A 39 -32.05 33.67 23.46
CA LEU A 39 -31.73 33.94 24.87
C LEU A 39 -32.20 35.33 25.35
N GLY A 40 -32.67 36.19 24.44
CA GLY A 40 -33.01 37.58 24.80
C GLY A 40 -31.76 38.41 25.11
N ASP A 41 -31.92 39.73 25.22
CA ASP A 41 -30.81 40.65 25.52
C ASP A 41 -30.07 40.31 26.81
N GLU A 42 -28.73 40.45 26.77
CA GLU A 42 -27.80 40.16 27.86
C GLU A 42 -28.15 40.88 29.18
N GLU A 43 -28.84 42.02 29.10
CA GLU A 43 -29.35 42.77 30.26
C GLU A 43 -30.48 42.07 31.00
N THR A 44 -31.30 41.29 30.31
CA THR A 44 -32.44 40.54 30.91
C THR A 44 -31.98 39.28 31.67
N LEU A 45 -30.82 38.73 31.31
CA LEU A 45 -30.25 37.53 31.95
C LEU A 45 -29.50 37.84 33.25
N SER A 46 -29.03 39.08 33.42
CA SER A 46 -28.26 39.49 34.62
C SER A 46 -29.14 39.80 35.83
N GLU A 47 -30.44 40.07 35.67
CA GLU A 47 -31.37 40.42 36.74
C GLU A 47 -32.30 39.29 37.22
N SER A 48 -32.28 38.11 36.58
CA SER A 48 -33.15 36.99 36.97
C SER A 48 -32.47 36.03 37.94
N SER A 49 -32.89 36.02 39.19
CA SER A 49 -32.57 34.95 40.15
C SER A 49 -33.33 33.68 39.75
N THR A 50 -32.77 32.90 38.85
CA THR A 50 -33.37 31.64 38.41
C THR A 50 -33.20 30.54 39.46
N ASN A 51 -34.31 29.96 39.89
CA ASN A 51 -34.34 28.77 40.75
C ASN A 51 -33.73 27.58 39.97
N ARG A 52 -33.01 26.70 40.69
CA ARG A 52 -32.41 25.47 40.10
C ARG A 52 -33.38 24.65 39.24
N ARG A 53 -34.67 24.68 39.56
CA ARG A 53 -35.73 23.97 38.85
C ARG A 53 -36.02 24.60 37.47
N ASP A 54 -35.96 25.91 37.37
CA ASP A 54 -36.20 26.63 36.11
C ASP A 54 -34.97 26.56 35.21
N PHE A 55 -33.76 26.60 35.76
CA PHE A 55 -32.52 26.32 35.03
C PHE A 55 -32.53 24.93 34.40
N LEU A 56 -32.95 23.89 35.16
CA LEU A 56 -33.04 22.51 34.63
C LEU A 56 -34.13 22.37 33.53
N LYS A 57 -35.21 23.12 33.62
CA LYS A 57 -36.20 23.18 32.52
C LYS A 57 -35.63 23.84 31.29
N TYR A 58 -34.92 24.97 31.43
CA TYR A 58 -34.28 25.66 30.29
C TYR A 58 -33.20 24.79 29.62
N VAL A 59 -32.34 24.15 30.38
CA VAL A 59 -31.34 23.22 29.86
C VAL A 59 -31.99 21.98 29.21
N GLY A 60 -33.05 21.45 29.81
CA GLY A 60 -33.80 20.32 29.24
C GLY A 60 -34.51 20.67 27.92
N PHE A 61 -35.11 21.87 27.84
CA PHE A 61 -35.76 22.35 26.60
C PHE A 61 -34.74 22.73 25.52
N SER A 62 -33.61 23.35 25.87
CA SER A 62 -32.59 23.73 24.92
C SER A 62 -31.87 22.51 24.33
N THR A 63 -31.58 21.47 25.13
CA THR A 63 -31.03 20.23 24.62
C THR A 63 -32.02 19.42 23.79
N ALA A 64 -33.31 19.44 24.11
CA ALA A 64 -34.37 18.84 23.31
C ALA A 64 -34.56 19.58 21.96
N ALA A 65 -34.53 20.92 21.97
CA ALA A 65 -34.61 21.73 20.76
C ALA A 65 -33.37 21.59 19.88
N ALA A 66 -32.16 21.54 20.45
CA ALA A 66 -30.93 21.30 19.73
C ALA A 66 -30.87 19.88 19.12
N SER A 67 -31.41 18.87 19.85
CA SER A 67 -31.49 17.51 19.28
C SER A 67 -32.56 17.37 18.19
N LEU A 68 -33.62 18.15 18.22
CA LEU A 68 -34.63 18.21 17.15
C LEU A 68 -34.12 18.99 15.93
N ALA A 69 -33.39 20.09 16.11
CA ALA A 69 -32.75 20.84 15.03
C ALA A 69 -31.59 20.08 14.37
N ALA A 70 -30.86 19.26 15.15
CA ALA A 70 -29.83 18.36 14.62
C ALA A 70 -30.39 17.15 13.86
N CYS A 71 -31.72 16.92 13.90
CA CYS A 71 -32.40 15.85 13.17
C CYS A 71 -32.84 16.23 11.76
N GLU A 72 -32.59 17.43 11.27
CA GLU A 72 -32.60 17.67 9.82
C GLU A 72 -31.36 17.01 9.21
N GLY A 73 -31.45 15.69 9.00
CA GLY A 73 -30.49 14.99 8.16
C GLY A 73 -30.44 15.66 6.80
N PRO A 74 -29.27 15.66 6.15
CA PRO A 74 -29.14 16.26 4.83
C PRO A 74 -30.27 15.74 3.94
N VAL A 75 -31.03 16.66 3.30
CA VAL A 75 -32.10 16.29 2.36
C VAL A 75 -31.43 15.55 1.20
N ILE A 76 -31.34 14.24 1.34
CA ILE A 76 -30.85 13.37 0.28
C ILE A 76 -31.95 13.36 -0.78
N LYS A 77 -31.80 14.19 -1.80
CA LYS A 77 -32.61 14.09 -3.02
C LYS A 77 -32.22 12.80 -3.71
N SER A 78 -32.94 11.70 -3.45
CA SER A 78 -32.82 10.49 -4.24
C SER A 78 -33.53 10.72 -5.58
N VAL A 79 -32.80 10.63 -6.67
CA VAL A 79 -33.41 10.55 -8.01
C VAL A 79 -33.84 9.08 -8.17
N PRO A 80 -35.15 8.78 -8.24
CA PRO A 80 -35.60 7.41 -8.43
C PRO A 80 -35.15 6.89 -9.80
N TYR A 81 -34.84 5.60 -9.88
CA TYR A 81 -34.56 4.95 -11.16
C TYR A 81 -35.80 5.02 -12.05
N VAL A 82 -35.65 5.42 -13.31
CA VAL A 82 -36.71 5.32 -14.33
C VAL A 82 -36.99 3.85 -14.64
N VAL A 83 -35.92 3.03 -14.68
CA VAL A 83 -36.01 1.58 -14.75
C VAL A 83 -35.09 1.03 -13.66
N GLN A 84 -35.67 0.41 -12.63
CA GLN A 84 -34.90 -0.18 -11.53
C GLN A 84 -34.25 -1.49 -12.00
N PRO A 85 -32.92 -1.63 -11.91
CA PRO A 85 -32.26 -2.94 -12.15
C PRO A 85 -32.76 -3.98 -11.14
N GLU A 86 -33.00 -5.21 -11.59
CA GLU A 86 -33.54 -6.31 -10.76
C GLU A 86 -32.73 -6.56 -9.48
N GLN A 87 -31.42 -6.33 -9.54
CA GLN A 87 -30.48 -6.60 -8.47
C GLN A 87 -30.28 -5.42 -7.49
N ILE A 88 -30.83 -4.25 -7.79
CA ILE A 88 -30.65 -3.05 -6.96
C ILE A 88 -31.95 -2.73 -6.24
N ARG A 89 -31.91 -2.82 -4.91
CA ARG A 89 -33.01 -2.38 -4.04
C ARG A 89 -32.58 -1.10 -3.32
N PRO A 90 -33.32 0.03 -3.43
CA PRO A 90 -33.00 1.24 -2.71
C PRO A 90 -32.83 1.00 -1.20
N GLY A 91 -31.77 1.54 -0.63
CA GLY A 91 -31.47 1.39 0.78
C GLY A 91 -30.78 0.08 1.19
N ILE A 92 -30.70 -0.94 0.31
CA ILE A 92 -30.01 -2.21 0.57
C ILE A 92 -28.65 -2.18 -0.14
N ALA A 93 -27.58 -2.52 0.58
CA ALA A 93 -26.25 -2.59 0.02
C ALA A 93 -26.01 -3.92 -0.71
N ASN A 94 -25.32 -3.86 -1.84
CA ASN A 94 -24.74 -5.02 -2.51
C ASN A 94 -23.24 -5.08 -2.20
N TYR A 95 -22.68 -6.30 -2.16
CA TYR A 95 -21.28 -6.55 -1.90
C TYR A 95 -20.63 -7.28 -3.07
N TYR A 96 -19.47 -6.80 -3.48
CA TYR A 96 -18.69 -7.39 -4.56
C TYR A 96 -17.31 -7.78 -4.02
N ALA A 97 -16.96 -9.06 -4.15
CA ALA A 97 -15.63 -9.53 -3.83
C ALA A 97 -14.66 -9.09 -4.93
N THR A 98 -13.56 -8.48 -4.55
CA THR A 98 -12.49 -8.08 -5.45
C THR A 98 -11.15 -8.05 -4.73
N THR A 99 -10.10 -7.67 -5.43
CA THR A 99 -8.75 -7.58 -4.89
C THR A 99 -8.15 -6.22 -5.24
N ILE A 100 -7.54 -5.56 -4.26
CA ILE A 100 -6.66 -4.41 -4.48
C ILE A 100 -5.22 -4.89 -4.59
N ALA A 101 -4.49 -4.38 -5.59
CA ALA A 101 -3.06 -4.56 -5.78
C ALA A 101 -2.55 -3.29 -6.48
N ASP A 102 -2.14 -2.30 -5.71
CA ASP A 102 -1.66 -1.01 -6.22
C ASP A 102 -0.12 -0.89 -6.21
N GLY A 103 0.57 -2.03 -6.06
CA GLY A 103 2.02 -2.12 -5.96
C GLY A 103 2.56 -1.87 -4.55
N PHE A 104 1.76 -1.30 -3.67
CA PHE A 104 2.11 -1.08 -2.27
C PHE A 104 1.25 -1.92 -1.31
N ASP A 105 -0.07 -1.83 -1.45
CA ASP A 105 -1.04 -2.59 -0.68
C ASP A 105 -1.64 -3.74 -1.52
N PHE A 106 -1.79 -4.90 -0.90
CA PHE A 106 -2.36 -6.10 -1.51
C PHE A 106 -3.37 -6.70 -0.53
N ALA A 107 -4.64 -6.75 -0.92
CA ALA A 107 -5.69 -7.32 -0.08
C ALA A 107 -6.88 -7.81 -0.90
N SER A 108 -7.47 -8.93 -0.48
CA SER A 108 -8.77 -9.36 -0.96
C SER A 108 -9.87 -8.74 -0.10
N VAL A 109 -10.82 -8.06 -0.74
CA VAL A 109 -11.77 -7.17 -0.08
C VAL A 109 -13.20 -7.39 -0.59
N LEU A 110 -14.16 -6.92 0.21
CA LEU A 110 -15.55 -6.78 -0.18
C LEU A 110 -15.85 -5.29 -0.39
N ILE A 111 -16.36 -4.95 -1.55
CA ILE A 111 -16.77 -3.60 -1.88
C ILE A 111 -18.26 -3.47 -1.65
N LYS A 112 -18.62 -2.65 -0.67
CA LYS A 112 -20.00 -2.29 -0.40
C LYS A 112 -20.45 -1.21 -1.35
N THR A 113 -21.53 -1.48 -2.09
CA THR A 113 -22.14 -0.53 -3.01
C THR A 113 -23.56 -0.21 -2.57
N ARG A 114 -23.98 1.02 -2.82
CA ARG A 114 -25.39 1.42 -2.74
C ARG A 114 -25.78 2.05 -4.06
N GLU A 115 -26.85 1.53 -4.64
CA GLU A 115 -27.39 2.05 -5.89
C GLU A 115 -26.31 2.13 -6.99
N GLY A 116 -25.47 1.10 -7.09
CA GLY A 116 -24.38 1.03 -8.06
C GLY A 116 -23.13 1.85 -7.73
N ARG A 117 -23.08 2.51 -6.57
CA ARG A 117 -21.93 3.34 -6.15
C ARG A 117 -21.11 2.65 -5.06
N PRO A 118 -19.82 2.39 -5.28
CA PRO A 118 -18.93 1.94 -4.23
C PRO A 118 -18.82 2.98 -3.11
N ILE A 119 -19.09 2.58 -1.86
CA ILE A 119 -19.11 3.51 -0.71
C ILE A 119 -18.18 3.09 0.41
N LYS A 120 -17.76 1.81 0.46
CA LYS A 120 -16.90 1.32 1.53
C LYS A 120 -16.15 0.08 1.07
N VAL A 121 -14.90 -0.04 1.53
CA VAL A 121 -14.11 -1.26 1.45
C VAL A 121 -14.18 -1.98 2.79
N GLU A 122 -14.46 -3.27 2.77
CA GLU A 122 -14.52 -4.13 3.95
C GLU A 122 -13.59 -5.33 3.76
N ASN A 123 -13.14 -5.93 4.87
CA ASN A 123 -12.39 -7.17 4.81
C ASN A 123 -13.22 -8.27 4.20
N ASN A 124 -12.58 -9.14 3.40
CA ASN A 124 -13.19 -10.40 2.99
C ASN A 124 -12.78 -11.50 3.99
N PRO A 125 -13.68 -11.96 4.88
CA PRO A 125 -13.34 -12.95 5.90
C PRO A 125 -13.04 -14.33 5.31
N ASP A 126 -13.52 -14.59 4.10
CA ASP A 126 -13.34 -15.88 3.41
C ASP A 126 -12.05 -15.92 2.58
N ALA A 127 -11.32 -14.79 2.49
CA ALA A 127 -10.06 -14.73 1.76
C ALA A 127 -8.88 -14.97 2.73
N PRO A 128 -8.15 -16.06 2.60
CA PRO A 128 -7.13 -16.47 3.58
C PRO A 128 -5.79 -15.73 3.45
N THR A 129 -5.59 -14.91 2.41
CA THR A 129 -4.27 -14.40 2.05
C THR A 129 -3.98 -13.00 2.59
N LEU A 130 -2.75 -12.79 3.07
CA LEU A 130 -2.09 -11.52 3.42
C LEU A 130 -2.77 -10.64 4.48
N GLY A 131 -3.62 -11.21 5.33
CA GLY A 131 -4.28 -10.45 6.40
C GLY A 131 -5.44 -9.59 5.92
N GLY A 132 -5.92 -8.71 6.79
CA GLY A 132 -7.04 -7.83 6.52
C GLY A 132 -6.65 -6.55 5.78
N ALA A 133 -7.65 -5.81 5.34
CA ALA A 133 -7.46 -4.48 4.77
C ALA A 133 -6.92 -3.52 5.84
N ASN A 134 -5.80 -2.87 5.55
CA ASN A 134 -5.25 -1.81 6.39
C ASN A 134 -6.01 -0.48 6.18
N ALA A 135 -5.63 0.57 6.89
CA ALA A 135 -6.29 1.87 6.81
C ALA A 135 -6.28 2.48 5.39
N ARG A 136 -5.18 2.30 4.62
CA ARG A 136 -5.08 2.79 3.24
C ARG A 136 -6.04 2.03 2.33
N VAL A 137 -6.12 0.71 2.47
CA VAL A 137 -7.06 -0.13 1.72
C VAL A 137 -8.50 0.25 2.03
N HIS A 138 -8.87 0.48 3.29
CA HIS A 138 -10.20 0.99 3.64
C HIS A 138 -10.49 2.36 3.02
N ALA A 139 -9.50 3.24 2.97
CA ALA A 139 -9.62 4.57 2.37
C ALA A 139 -9.59 4.57 0.83
N SER A 140 -9.17 3.46 0.19
CA SER A 140 -8.94 3.40 -1.27
C SER A 140 -10.18 3.70 -2.12
N VAL A 141 -11.40 3.50 -1.59
CA VAL A 141 -12.64 3.87 -2.27
C VAL A 141 -12.69 5.36 -2.62
N LEU A 142 -12.02 6.22 -1.83
CA LEU A 142 -11.98 7.66 -2.07
C LEU A 142 -11.21 8.01 -3.35
N SER A 143 -10.23 7.19 -3.74
CA SER A 143 -9.48 7.40 -4.98
C SER A 143 -10.34 7.29 -6.23
N LEU A 144 -11.47 6.56 -6.17
CA LEU A 144 -12.44 6.48 -7.27
C LEU A 144 -13.07 7.84 -7.56
N TYR A 145 -13.33 8.64 -6.52
CA TYR A 145 -14.04 9.91 -6.58
C TYR A 145 -13.11 11.13 -6.56
N ASP A 146 -11.79 10.90 -6.69
CA ASP A 146 -10.82 12.00 -6.73
C ASP A 146 -11.02 12.84 -8.00
N ILE A 147 -11.25 14.13 -7.81
CA ILE A 147 -11.46 15.10 -8.91
C ILE A 147 -10.21 15.33 -9.78
N LYS A 148 -9.02 14.92 -9.29
CA LYS A 148 -7.76 15.00 -10.02
C LYS A 148 -7.49 13.78 -10.91
N ARG A 149 -8.42 12.86 -11.03
CA ARG A 149 -8.28 11.72 -11.93
C ARG A 149 -8.24 12.20 -13.39
N LEU A 150 -7.37 11.57 -14.17
CA LEU A 150 -7.33 11.76 -15.61
C LEU A 150 -8.61 11.25 -16.25
N GLN A 151 -9.15 12.05 -17.17
CA GLN A 151 -10.41 11.73 -17.86
C GLN A 151 -10.19 11.06 -19.23
N GLY A 152 -8.97 11.11 -19.75
CA GLY A 152 -8.57 10.53 -21.03
C GLY A 152 -7.07 10.66 -21.26
N PRO A 153 -6.56 10.11 -22.38
CA PRO A 153 -5.16 10.16 -22.71
C PRO A 153 -4.69 11.55 -23.15
N LYS A 154 -3.40 11.86 -22.89
CA LYS A 154 -2.78 13.13 -23.28
C LYS A 154 -1.51 12.93 -24.08
N ALA A 155 -1.19 13.85 -24.97
CA ALA A 155 0.09 13.96 -25.66
C ALA A 155 0.60 15.41 -25.60
N ASN A 156 1.81 15.59 -25.07
CA ASN A 156 2.45 16.91 -24.85
C ASN A 156 1.53 17.92 -24.11
N GLY A 157 0.80 17.44 -23.09
CA GLY A 157 -0.11 18.23 -22.29
C GLY A 157 -1.52 18.41 -22.86
N GLU A 158 -1.76 18.06 -24.12
CA GLU A 158 -3.06 18.21 -24.79
C GLU A 158 -3.84 16.88 -24.78
N ASP A 159 -5.15 16.96 -24.67
CA ASP A 159 -6.02 15.79 -24.76
C ASP A 159 -6.01 15.22 -26.19
N VAL A 160 -5.90 13.91 -26.31
CA VAL A 160 -5.86 13.21 -27.59
C VAL A 160 -6.78 11.99 -27.60
N SER A 161 -7.10 11.47 -28.78
CA SER A 161 -7.81 10.19 -28.89
C SER A 161 -6.88 9.01 -28.54
N TRP A 162 -7.45 7.91 -28.04
CA TRP A 162 -6.70 6.65 -27.86
C TRP A 162 -6.07 6.14 -29.15
N THR A 163 -6.73 6.33 -30.28
CA THR A 163 -6.22 5.95 -31.61
C THR A 163 -4.95 6.73 -31.94
N ASP A 164 -4.95 8.04 -31.71
CA ASP A 164 -3.81 8.90 -31.98
C ASP A 164 -2.65 8.62 -31.03
N LEU A 165 -2.91 8.47 -29.72
CA LEU A 165 -1.89 8.11 -28.73
C LEU A 165 -1.21 6.78 -29.13
N ASN A 166 -1.99 5.74 -29.37
CA ASN A 166 -1.47 4.42 -29.73
C ASN A 166 -0.65 4.47 -31.04
N LYS A 167 -1.13 5.21 -32.05
CA LYS A 167 -0.42 5.42 -33.32
C LYS A 167 0.93 6.10 -33.11
N GLN A 168 0.96 7.20 -32.35
CA GLN A 168 2.17 7.97 -32.10
C GLN A 168 3.19 7.18 -31.27
N VAL A 169 2.76 6.55 -30.17
CA VAL A 169 3.63 5.74 -29.32
C VAL A 169 4.19 4.53 -30.08
N THR A 170 3.33 3.81 -30.85
CA THR A 170 3.77 2.69 -31.68
C THR A 170 4.80 3.12 -32.74
N ALA A 171 4.59 4.28 -33.38
CA ALA A 171 5.54 4.80 -34.37
C ALA A 171 6.92 5.08 -33.74
N LYS A 172 6.94 5.71 -32.55
CA LYS A 172 8.19 5.96 -31.81
C LYS A 172 8.88 4.67 -31.34
N LEU A 173 8.12 3.71 -30.80
CA LEU A 173 8.66 2.39 -30.42
C LEU A 173 9.31 1.67 -31.60
N LYS A 174 8.66 1.64 -32.77
CA LYS A 174 9.22 1.05 -34.00
C LYS A 174 10.47 1.78 -34.47
N ALA A 175 10.51 3.11 -34.42
CA ALA A 175 11.69 3.90 -34.80
C ALA A 175 12.88 3.63 -33.86
N LEU A 176 12.65 3.52 -32.55
CA LEU A 176 13.70 3.16 -31.59
C LEU A 176 14.17 1.71 -31.78
N ALA A 177 13.26 0.79 -32.05
CA ALA A 177 13.60 -0.62 -32.34
C ALA A 177 14.42 -0.75 -33.61
N ALA A 178 14.04 -0.05 -34.69
CA ALA A 178 14.77 -0.06 -35.97
C ALA A 178 16.22 0.44 -35.85
N THR A 179 16.50 1.30 -34.86
CA THR A 179 17.85 1.82 -34.58
C THR A 179 18.51 1.16 -33.38
N ASN A 180 17.92 0.10 -32.84
CA ASN A 180 18.36 -0.65 -31.65
C ASN A 180 18.64 0.25 -30.43
N LYS A 181 17.87 1.33 -30.27
CA LYS A 181 17.97 2.22 -29.13
C LYS A 181 17.21 1.62 -27.95
N GLN A 182 17.83 1.58 -26.78
CA GLN A 182 17.25 0.98 -25.60
C GLN A 182 16.03 1.73 -25.11
N VAL A 183 14.97 1.00 -24.84
CA VAL A 183 13.75 1.44 -24.15
C VAL A 183 13.61 0.63 -22.87
N VAL A 184 13.15 1.26 -21.80
CA VAL A 184 12.88 0.57 -20.54
C VAL A 184 11.39 0.69 -20.20
N LEU A 185 10.80 -0.44 -19.83
CA LEU A 185 9.52 -0.50 -19.15
C LEU A 185 9.79 -0.54 -17.64
N LEU A 186 9.44 0.52 -16.93
CA LEU A 186 9.64 0.66 -15.49
C LEU A 186 8.29 0.56 -14.80
N THR A 187 8.11 -0.46 -13.96
CA THR A 187 6.82 -0.74 -13.32
C THR A 187 6.93 -0.94 -11.81
N GLN A 188 5.81 -0.81 -11.14
CA GLN A 188 5.64 -1.39 -9.80
C GLN A 188 5.67 -2.93 -9.85
N THR A 189 5.72 -3.58 -8.69
CA THR A 189 5.39 -5.00 -8.57
C THR A 189 3.90 -5.20 -8.83
N PHE A 190 3.55 -5.95 -9.88
CA PHE A 190 2.15 -6.30 -10.17
C PHE A 190 1.68 -7.56 -9.43
N ALA A 191 2.58 -8.48 -9.14
CA ALA A 191 2.28 -9.81 -8.59
C ALA A 191 1.18 -10.53 -9.39
N SER A 192 1.17 -10.37 -10.72
CA SER A 192 0.14 -10.86 -11.64
C SER A 192 0.76 -11.80 -12.67
N PRO A 193 0.38 -13.09 -12.69
CA PRO A 193 0.88 -14.02 -13.69
C PRO A 193 0.56 -13.58 -15.12
N THR A 194 -0.66 -13.11 -15.38
CA THR A 194 -1.07 -12.70 -16.71
C THR A 194 -0.43 -11.38 -17.13
N THR A 195 -0.27 -10.40 -16.22
CA THR A 195 0.46 -9.16 -16.53
C THR A 195 1.92 -9.45 -16.88
N ASN A 196 2.59 -10.35 -16.15
CA ASN A 196 3.95 -10.76 -16.45
C ASN A 196 4.05 -11.39 -17.85
N LYS A 197 3.10 -12.26 -18.23
CA LYS A 197 3.02 -12.86 -19.58
C LYS A 197 2.85 -11.79 -20.67
N ILE A 198 2.05 -10.76 -20.42
CA ILE A 198 1.88 -9.62 -21.35
C ILE A 198 3.17 -8.81 -21.48
N ILE A 199 3.87 -8.54 -20.38
CA ILE A 199 5.16 -7.82 -20.40
C ILE A 199 6.20 -8.61 -21.20
N GLU A 200 6.29 -9.92 -21.00
CA GLU A 200 7.21 -10.75 -21.80
C GLU A 200 6.84 -10.74 -23.28
N GLY A 201 5.56 -10.87 -23.65
CA GLY A 201 5.11 -10.75 -25.04
C GLY A 201 5.41 -9.36 -25.65
N PHE A 202 5.35 -8.29 -24.85
CA PHE A 202 5.73 -6.95 -25.28
C PHE A 202 7.24 -6.85 -25.54
N LYS A 203 8.09 -7.48 -24.70
CA LYS A 203 9.55 -7.57 -24.91
C LYS A 203 9.91 -8.42 -26.14
N GLU A 204 9.19 -9.51 -26.40
CA GLU A 204 9.36 -10.30 -27.61
C GLU A 204 9.04 -9.48 -28.88
N LYS A 205 7.99 -8.66 -28.82
CA LYS A 205 7.61 -7.75 -29.91
C LYS A 205 8.63 -6.65 -30.14
N TYR A 206 9.23 -6.13 -29.07
CA TYR A 206 10.23 -5.07 -29.09
C TYR A 206 11.49 -5.51 -28.35
N PRO A 207 12.44 -6.22 -29.02
CA PRO A 207 13.62 -6.81 -28.37
C PRO A 207 14.59 -5.78 -27.74
N ASN A 208 14.45 -4.50 -28.10
CA ASN A 208 15.18 -3.39 -27.51
C ASN A 208 14.56 -2.89 -26.19
N VAL A 209 13.45 -3.49 -25.73
CA VAL A 209 12.80 -3.17 -24.47
C VAL A 209 13.32 -4.09 -23.37
N SER A 210 13.76 -3.51 -22.27
CA SER A 210 14.03 -4.21 -21.01
C SER A 210 12.99 -3.81 -19.96
N HIS A 211 12.79 -4.67 -18.95
CA HIS A 211 11.87 -4.44 -17.85
C HIS A 211 12.64 -4.23 -16.54
N VAL A 212 12.30 -3.19 -15.80
CA VAL A 212 12.81 -2.91 -14.45
C VAL A 212 11.62 -2.75 -13.50
N VAL A 213 11.70 -3.37 -12.35
CA VAL A 213 10.69 -3.24 -11.29
C VAL A 213 11.22 -2.33 -10.19
N TYR A 214 10.42 -1.36 -9.80
CA TYR A 214 10.72 -0.41 -8.75
C TYR A 214 9.59 -0.37 -7.72
N ASP A 215 9.90 -0.71 -6.49
CA ASP A 215 9.01 -0.56 -5.35
C ASP A 215 9.47 0.68 -4.54
N SER A 216 8.60 1.66 -4.34
CA SER A 216 8.93 2.92 -3.65
C SER A 216 9.39 2.69 -2.19
N ILE A 217 8.88 1.64 -1.55
CA ILE A 217 9.38 1.12 -0.27
C ILE A 217 10.14 -0.17 -0.55
N SER A 218 11.46 -0.09 -0.49
CA SER A 218 12.33 -1.16 -0.91
C SER A 218 12.29 -2.38 0.02
N SER A 219 12.24 -3.56 -0.58
CA SER A 219 12.59 -4.84 0.05
C SER A 219 13.73 -5.55 -0.72
N SER A 220 14.45 -4.80 -1.56
CA SER A 220 15.41 -5.34 -2.54
C SER A 220 16.50 -6.21 -1.90
N ALA A 221 17.00 -5.83 -0.71
CA ALA A 221 18.01 -6.63 -0.01
C ALA A 221 17.46 -7.97 0.49
N ALA A 222 16.21 -7.98 1.00
CA ALA A 222 15.57 -9.23 1.44
C ALA A 222 15.27 -10.16 0.26
N LEU A 223 14.83 -9.59 -0.88
CA LEU A 223 14.61 -10.30 -2.14
C LEU A 223 15.91 -10.93 -2.65
N ALA A 224 16.99 -10.16 -2.71
CA ALA A 224 18.31 -10.65 -3.16
C ALA A 224 18.86 -11.72 -2.24
N ALA A 225 18.74 -11.55 -0.92
CA ALA A 225 19.17 -12.55 0.06
C ALA A 225 18.38 -13.85 -0.07
N PHE A 226 17.07 -13.77 -0.27
CA PHE A 226 16.23 -14.96 -0.48
C PHE A 226 16.60 -15.68 -1.78
N GLU A 227 16.83 -14.93 -2.85
CA GLU A 227 17.27 -15.45 -4.14
C GLU A 227 18.64 -16.14 -4.04
N ASN A 228 19.61 -15.55 -3.32
CA ASN A 228 20.92 -16.13 -3.11
C ASN A 228 20.85 -17.46 -2.33
N VAL A 229 19.93 -17.56 -1.36
CA VAL A 229 19.82 -18.74 -0.48
C VAL A 229 18.94 -19.84 -1.06
N TYR A 230 17.83 -19.47 -1.73
CA TYR A 230 16.79 -20.40 -2.17
C TYR A 230 16.60 -20.46 -3.71
N GLY A 231 17.31 -19.63 -4.47
CA GLY A 231 17.28 -19.64 -5.95
C GLY A 231 16.04 -19.00 -6.58
N VAL A 232 15.17 -18.36 -5.79
CA VAL A 232 13.96 -17.68 -6.26
C VAL A 232 13.90 -16.27 -5.68
N ARG A 233 13.62 -15.27 -6.51
CA ARG A 233 13.45 -13.89 -6.06
C ARG A 233 12.07 -13.69 -5.42
N ALA A 234 12.02 -13.74 -4.11
CA ALA A 234 10.79 -13.65 -3.32
C ALA A 234 11.09 -13.20 -1.88
N LEU A 235 10.05 -13.02 -1.06
CA LEU A 235 10.18 -12.79 0.37
C LEU A 235 9.69 -14.01 1.14
N ALA A 236 10.38 -14.40 2.23
CA ALA A 236 9.85 -15.39 3.15
C ALA A 236 8.49 -14.94 3.68
N ASP A 237 7.55 -15.87 3.87
CA ASP A 237 6.34 -15.61 4.64
C ASP A 237 6.52 -15.99 6.11
N TYR A 238 5.73 -15.39 7.01
CA TYR A 238 5.86 -15.61 8.45
C TYR A 238 4.49 -15.82 9.09
N ASP A 239 4.34 -16.93 9.80
CA ASP A 239 3.17 -17.19 10.66
C ASP A 239 3.56 -17.02 12.13
N PHE A 240 3.44 -15.78 12.63
CA PHE A 240 3.79 -15.48 14.02
C PHE A 240 2.87 -16.16 15.05
N SER A 241 1.76 -16.78 14.65
CA SER A 241 0.91 -17.55 15.56
C SER A 241 1.61 -18.80 16.10
N LYS A 242 2.66 -19.29 15.40
CA LYS A 242 3.48 -20.43 15.81
C LYS A 242 4.65 -20.03 16.72
N ALA A 243 4.92 -18.71 16.85
CA ALA A 243 6.10 -18.24 17.56
C ALA A 243 5.95 -18.31 19.08
N GLU A 244 6.96 -18.83 19.77
CA GLU A 244 7.16 -18.68 21.21
C GLU A 244 8.16 -17.54 21.52
N THR A 245 9.12 -17.30 20.63
CA THR A 245 10.08 -16.18 20.74
C THR A 245 10.23 -15.48 19.39
N ILE A 246 9.99 -14.17 19.39
CA ILE A 246 10.18 -13.29 18.25
C ILE A 246 11.32 -12.33 18.59
N VAL A 247 12.36 -12.29 17.75
CA VAL A 247 13.42 -11.29 17.82
C VAL A 247 13.40 -10.48 16.55
N SER A 248 13.06 -9.22 16.67
CA SER A 248 13.00 -8.29 15.54
C SER A 248 14.08 -7.24 15.64
N VAL A 249 14.78 -7.02 14.53
CA VAL A 249 15.81 -5.98 14.40
C VAL A 249 15.40 -5.00 13.32
N ALA A 250 14.93 -3.84 13.74
CA ALA A 250 14.45 -2.76 12.86
C ALA A 250 13.29 -3.16 11.94
N ALA A 251 12.57 -4.25 12.20
CA ALA A 251 11.39 -4.64 11.44
C ALA A 251 10.12 -4.25 12.20
N ASP A 252 9.28 -3.39 11.59
CA ASP A 252 7.96 -3.07 12.12
C ASP A 252 6.92 -4.07 11.60
N ILE A 253 6.92 -5.28 12.19
CA ILE A 253 6.07 -6.41 11.77
C ILE A 253 4.57 -6.14 11.91
N LEU A 254 4.16 -5.19 12.76
CA LEU A 254 2.78 -4.75 12.92
C LEU A 254 2.41 -3.56 12.01
N GLY A 255 3.41 -2.99 11.33
CA GLY A 255 3.26 -1.96 10.32
C GLY A 255 3.39 -2.52 8.91
N ASP A 256 4.13 -1.79 8.06
CA ASP A 256 4.24 -2.09 6.62
C ASP A 256 5.46 -2.96 6.24
N TRP A 257 6.15 -3.55 7.22
CA TRP A 257 7.33 -4.37 6.94
C TRP A 257 7.01 -5.48 5.94
N GLN A 258 7.77 -5.52 4.83
CA GLN A 258 7.59 -6.48 3.73
C GLN A 258 6.14 -6.60 3.23
N GLY A 259 5.41 -5.47 3.18
CA GLY A 259 4.03 -5.41 2.71
C GLY A 259 2.97 -5.68 3.78
N GLY A 260 3.36 -5.81 5.05
CA GLY A 260 2.42 -5.93 6.18
C GLY A 260 1.65 -7.26 6.24
N GLY A 261 0.50 -7.24 6.91
CA GLY A 261 -0.42 -8.38 7.00
C GLY A 261 -0.03 -9.44 8.04
N HIS A 262 0.92 -9.13 8.93
CA HIS A 262 1.38 -10.05 9.97
C HIS A 262 0.65 -9.88 11.32
N ASP A 263 -0.13 -8.83 11.48
CA ASP A 263 -0.85 -8.45 12.69
C ASP A 263 -1.82 -9.54 13.17
N SER A 264 -2.54 -10.15 12.24
CA SER A 264 -3.50 -11.23 12.54
C SER A 264 -2.81 -12.47 13.13
N SER A 265 -1.69 -12.92 12.56
CA SER A 265 -0.93 -14.06 13.08
C SER A 265 -0.21 -13.72 14.39
N TYR A 266 0.33 -12.52 14.51
CA TYR A 266 0.97 -12.02 15.73
C TYR A 266 -0.03 -11.98 16.91
N THR A 267 -1.22 -11.42 16.72
CA THR A 267 -2.23 -11.30 17.78
C THR A 267 -2.73 -12.65 18.26
N LYS A 268 -2.86 -13.65 17.38
CA LYS A 268 -3.25 -15.03 17.79
C LYS A 268 -2.31 -15.62 18.82
N ALA A 269 -0.99 -15.37 18.71
CA ALA A 269 0.00 -15.85 19.67
C ALA A 269 0.08 -14.99 20.96
N ARG A 270 -0.60 -13.84 20.99
CA ARG A 270 -0.57 -12.87 22.10
C ARG A 270 -1.86 -12.84 22.92
N VAL A 271 -2.92 -13.49 22.45
CA VAL A 271 -4.20 -13.58 23.17
C VAL A 271 -4.21 -14.87 24.00
N PRO A 272 -4.33 -14.77 25.35
CA PRO A 272 -4.46 -15.93 26.22
C PRO A 272 -5.74 -16.73 25.90
N VAL A 273 -5.62 -18.05 25.78
CA VAL A 273 -6.77 -18.92 25.58
C VAL A 273 -7.55 -19.04 26.88
N LYS A 274 -8.82 -18.67 26.90
CA LYS A 274 -9.69 -18.81 28.07
C LYS A 274 -9.81 -20.28 28.49
N GLY A 275 -9.61 -20.56 29.77
CA GLY A 275 -9.88 -21.86 30.38
C GLY A 275 -8.68 -22.75 30.64
N HIS A 276 -7.47 -22.37 30.21
CA HIS A 276 -6.25 -23.08 30.55
C HIS A 276 -5.38 -22.22 31.47
N GLY A 277 -5.11 -22.67 32.69
CA GLY A 277 -4.40 -21.93 33.73
C GLY A 277 -2.93 -21.53 33.43
N HIS A 278 -2.42 -21.89 32.25
CA HIS A 278 -1.06 -21.56 31.77
C HIS A 278 -1.06 -21.34 30.26
N SER A 279 -1.70 -20.28 29.79
CA SER A 279 -1.55 -19.88 28.37
C SER A 279 -0.15 -19.30 28.12
N LYS A 280 0.63 -19.97 27.27
CA LYS A 280 1.90 -19.43 26.79
C LYS A 280 1.63 -18.32 25.77
N MET A 281 2.08 -17.12 26.08
CA MET A 281 2.10 -16.00 25.19
C MET A 281 3.48 -15.91 24.51
N SER A 282 3.55 -15.55 23.23
CA SER A 282 4.81 -15.32 22.53
C SER A 282 5.58 -14.19 23.22
N HIS A 283 6.91 -14.28 23.26
CA HIS A 283 7.78 -13.25 23.81
C HIS A 283 8.49 -12.51 22.68
N HIS A 284 8.26 -11.20 22.59
CA HIS A 284 8.79 -10.34 21.53
C HIS A 284 9.88 -9.41 22.07
N ILE A 285 11.06 -9.48 21.46
CA ILE A 285 12.19 -8.57 21.71
C ILE A 285 12.42 -7.76 20.45
N GLN A 286 12.30 -6.42 20.57
CA GLN A 286 12.45 -5.47 19.47
C GLN A 286 13.70 -4.61 19.65
N PHE A 287 14.64 -4.70 18.72
CA PHE A 287 15.79 -3.78 18.60
C PHE A 287 15.44 -2.73 17.53
N GLU A 288 15.38 -1.46 17.90
CA GLU A 288 14.96 -0.42 16.98
C GLU A 288 15.48 0.98 17.37
N SER A 289 15.53 1.89 16.40
CA SER A 289 15.95 3.28 16.65
C SER A 289 14.77 4.15 17.07
N ASN A 290 13.68 4.09 16.31
CA ASN A 290 12.43 4.78 16.61
C ASN A 290 11.46 3.81 17.28
N MET A 291 10.54 4.32 18.11
CA MET A 291 9.48 3.50 18.66
C MET A 291 8.42 3.27 17.58
N THR A 292 8.42 2.05 17.04
CA THR A 292 7.44 1.58 16.07
C THR A 292 6.21 0.98 16.75
N LEU A 293 5.18 0.64 15.97
CA LEU A 293 4.02 -0.09 16.49
C LEU A 293 4.44 -1.45 17.08
N SER A 294 5.37 -2.14 16.43
CA SER A 294 5.96 -3.39 16.93
C SER A 294 6.72 -3.18 18.23
N GLY A 295 7.53 -2.13 18.32
CA GLY A 295 8.28 -1.81 19.55
C GLY A 295 7.38 -1.41 20.72
N ALA A 296 6.27 -0.73 20.45
CA ALA A 296 5.28 -0.37 21.48
C ALA A 296 4.55 -1.61 22.05
N ASN A 297 4.45 -2.69 21.27
CA ASN A 297 3.78 -3.95 21.66
C ASN A 297 4.77 -5.05 22.07
N ALA A 298 6.08 -4.81 22.01
CA ALA A 298 7.10 -5.78 22.39
C ALA A 298 7.19 -5.93 23.92
N ASP A 299 7.49 -7.16 24.40
CA ASP A 299 7.76 -7.40 25.83
C ASP A 299 9.07 -6.74 26.26
N LYS A 300 10.03 -6.64 25.35
CA LYS A 300 11.29 -5.95 25.56
C LYS A 300 11.67 -5.12 24.34
N ARG A 301 11.53 -3.82 24.45
CA ARG A 301 12.10 -2.87 23.51
C ARG A 301 13.52 -2.52 23.89
N VAL A 302 14.44 -2.56 22.93
CA VAL A 302 15.86 -2.24 23.09
C VAL A 302 16.23 -1.12 22.13
N PRO A 303 16.30 0.14 22.60
CA PRO A 303 16.74 1.24 21.79
C PRO A 303 18.17 1.01 21.27
N SER A 304 18.36 1.12 19.97
CA SER A 304 19.65 0.89 19.32
C SER A 304 19.77 1.72 18.05
N THR A 305 20.99 2.17 17.73
CA THR A 305 21.23 2.96 16.51
C THR A 305 21.22 2.08 15.25
N PRO A 306 20.92 2.63 14.06
CA PRO A 306 20.99 1.87 12.81
C PRO A 306 22.35 1.19 12.59
N ALA A 307 23.45 1.87 12.95
CA ALA A 307 24.80 1.29 12.86
C ALA A 307 25.02 0.06 13.76
N THR A 308 24.22 -0.08 14.82
CA THR A 308 24.28 -1.19 15.76
C THR A 308 23.48 -2.42 15.28
N HIS A 309 22.48 -2.23 14.45
CA HIS A 309 21.54 -3.30 14.05
C HIS A 309 22.25 -4.49 13.37
N LYS A 310 23.16 -4.23 12.41
CA LYS A 310 23.95 -5.31 11.77
C LYS A 310 24.78 -6.10 12.78
N LYS A 311 25.37 -5.40 13.75
CA LYS A 311 26.18 -6.03 14.82
C LYS A 311 25.32 -6.90 15.73
N VAL A 312 24.08 -6.47 16.03
CA VAL A 312 23.10 -7.26 16.79
C VAL A 312 22.81 -8.58 16.08
N ILE A 313 22.51 -8.54 14.78
CA ILE A 313 22.24 -9.75 13.97
C ILE A 313 23.46 -10.67 13.98
N ALA A 314 24.65 -10.14 13.71
CA ALA A 314 25.88 -10.92 13.71
C ALA A 314 26.18 -11.56 15.07
N GLN A 315 25.94 -10.84 16.18
CA GLN A 315 26.12 -11.36 17.53
C GLN A 315 25.09 -12.44 17.90
N ILE A 316 23.83 -12.30 17.45
CA ILE A 316 22.82 -13.35 17.63
C ILE A 316 23.27 -14.64 16.92
N TYR A 317 23.70 -14.52 15.65
CA TYR A 317 24.20 -15.65 14.88
C TYR A 317 25.39 -16.31 15.56
N ALA A 318 26.41 -15.52 15.92
CA ALA A 318 27.63 -16.02 16.54
C ALA A 318 27.35 -16.78 17.86
N GLN A 319 26.50 -16.23 18.74
CA GLN A 319 26.15 -16.87 20.01
C GLN A 319 25.23 -18.10 19.86
N LEU A 320 24.39 -18.15 18.83
CA LEU A 320 23.60 -19.35 18.52
C LEU A 320 24.47 -20.49 18.02
N THR A 321 25.39 -20.19 17.10
CA THR A 321 26.28 -21.18 16.46
C THR A 321 27.56 -21.45 17.22
N ASN A 322 27.78 -20.80 18.37
CA ASN A 322 29.00 -20.83 19.16
C ASN A 322 30.27 -20.40 18.35
N THR A 323 30.08 -19.50 17.38
CA THR A 323 31.17 -18.89 16.60
C THR A 323 31.80 -17.75 17.40
N SER A 324 33.11 -17.67 17.43
CA SER A 324 33.82 -16.58 18.12
C SER A 324 33.68 -15.28 17.31
N LEU A 325 33.01 -14.28 17.89
CA LEU A 325 32.90 -12.93 17.33
C LEU A 325 33.06 -11.92 18.47
N LYS A 326 34.08 -11.06 18.36
CA LYS A 326 34.28 -9.97 19.33
C LYS A 326 33.10 -9.02 19.28
N SER A 327 32.50 -8.73 20.43
CA SER A 327 31.43 -7.76 20.53
C SER A 327 32.00 -6.37 20.84
N ASP A 328 31.45 -5.36 20.13
CA ASP A 328 31.63 -3.93 20.41
C ASP A 328 30.30 -3.24 20.72
N LEU A 329 29.29 -4.02 21.07
CA LEU A 329 27.98 -3.53 21.51
C LEU A 329 28.10 -2.92 22.92
N ASN A 330 27.26 -1.90 23.16
CA ASN A 330 27.17 -1.39 24.53
C ASN A 330 26.61 -2.49 25.47
N PRO A 331 26.90 -2.40 26.79
CA PRO A 331 26.55 -3.47 27.74
C PRO A 331 25.05 -3.81 27.79
N GLU A 332 24.17 -2.82 27.63
CA GLU A 332 22.71 -3.03 27.67
C GLU A 332 22.21 -3.81 26.43
N VAL A 333 22.66 -3.40 25.24
CA VAL A 333 22.34 -4.09 23.99
C VAL A 333 22.93 -5.51 24.01
N GLN A 334 24.17 -5.66 24.48
CA GLN A 334 24.81 -6.95 24.62
C GLN A 334 24.03 -7.89 25.55
N LYS A 335 23.58 -7.41 26.69
CA LYS A 335 22.74 -8.16 27.64
C LYS A 335 21.41 -8.57 26.98
N ALA A 336 20.80 -7.69 26.20
CA ALA A 336 19.58 -7.98 25.47
C ALA A 336 19.78 -9.04 24.38
N VAL A 337 20.89 -8.99 23.64
CA VAL A 337 21.29 -10.03 22.68
C VAL A 337 21.47 -11.39 23.36
N THR A 338 22.18 -11.44 24.48
CA THR A 338 22.36 -12.69 25.22
C THR A 338 21.04 -13.27 25.73
N ASN A 339 20.12 -12.41 26.20
CA ASN A 339 18.76 -12.82 26.58
C ASN A 339 17.98 -13.37 25.37
N ALA A 340 18.02 -12.67 24.24
CA ALA A 340 17.36 -13.09 22.99
C ALA A 340 17.86 -14.48 22.56
N VAL A 341 19.17 -14.68 22.55
CA VAL A 341 19.78 -15.96 22.19
C VAL A 341 19.38 -17.09 23.17
N SER A 342 19.36 -16.81 24.47
CA SER A 342 18.92 -17.79 25.48
C SER A 342 17.47 -18.23 25.24
N ARG A 343 16.58 -17.29 24.92
CA ARG A 343 15.19 -17.59 24.60
C ARG A 343 15.02 -18.34 23.28
N LEU A 344 15.75 -17.97 22.23
CA LEU A 344 15.76 -18.68 20.95
C LEU A 344 16.24 -20.13 21.12
N LYS A 345 17.27 -20.38 21.94
CA LYS A 345 17.73 -21.73 22.26
C LYS A 345 16.68 -22.59 22.99
N VAL A 346 15.84 -21.97 23.82
CA VAL A 346 14.72 -22.64 24.49
C VAL A 346 13.55 -22.91 23.53
N SER A 347 13.19 -21.92 22.73
CA SER A 347 12.06 -22.01 21.77
C SER A 347 12.35 -22.92 20.59
N LYS A 348 13.64 -23.05 20.21
CA LYS A 348 14.08 -23.88 19.06
C LYS A 348 13.32 -23.50 17.78
N ASN A 349 12.62 -24.48 17.16
CA ASN A 349 11.85 -24.32 15.94
C ASN A 349 10.66 -23.34 16.04
N LYS A 350 10.28 -22.92 17.25
CA LYS A 350 9.27 -21.89 17.50
C LYS A 350 9.88 -20.51 17.77
N GLY A 351 11.18 -20.38 17.58
CA GLY A 351 11.90 -19.12 17.58
C GLY A 351 12.02 -18.56 16.17
N VAL A 352 11.97 -17.24 16.03
CA VAL A 352 12.17 -16.55 14.75
C VAL A 352 12.95 -15.26 14.94
N VAL A 353 13.82 -14.97 13.98
CA VAL A 353 14.51 -13.68 13.87
C VAL A 353 14.09 -13.02 12.56
N VAL A 354 13.72 -11.74 12.64
CA VAL A 354 13.35 -10.93 11.46
C VAL A 354 14.12 -9.62 11.45
N SER A 355 14.30 -9.04 10.26
CA SER A 355 15.03 -7.78 10.12
C SER A 355 14.39 -6.87 9.08
N GLY A 356 14.36 -5.56 9.39
CA GLY A 356 14.01 -4.48 8.47
C GLY A 356 15.23 -3.78 7.86
N ILE A 357 16.45 -4.34 8.02
CA ILE A 357 17.65 -3.73 7.46
C ILE A 357 17.73 -4.00 5.96
N ASN A 358 17.87 -2.94 5.16
CA ASN A 358 18.06 -3.05 3.71
C ASN A 358 19.55 -3.30 3.37
N ASP A 359 20.03 -4.51 3.73
CA ASP A 359 21.40 -4.98 3.47
C ASP A 359 21.38 -6.49 3.25
N VAL A 360 21.89 -6.92 2.09
CA VAL A 360 21.81 -8.31 1.63
C VAL A 360 22.48 -9.26 2.62
N ALA A 361 23.71 -8.97 3.07
CA ALA A 361 24.44 -9.83 3.98
C ALA A 361 23.74 -9.98 5.34
N ALA A 362 23.13 -8.89 5.85
CA ALA A 362 22.34 -8.94 7.09
C ALA A 362 21.10 -9.82 6.92
N GLN A 363 20.41 -9.74 5.79
CA GLN A 363 19.24 -10.57 5.49
C GLN A 363 19.64 -12.05 5.31
N GLU A 364 20.75 -12.34 4.64
CA GLU A 364 21.30 -13.70 4.52
C GLU A 364 21.61 -14.33 5.91
N ILE A 365 22.19 -13.54 6.82
CA ILE A 365 22.45 -14.00 8.19
C ILE A 365 21.12 -14.27 8.92
N VAL A 366 20.10 -13.46 8.73
CA VAL A 366 18.75 -13.68 9.31
C VAL A 366 18.16 -15.00 8.80
N LEU A 367 18.25 -15.27 7.50
CA LEU A 367 17.82 -16.56 6.92
C LEU A 367 18.64 -17.71 7.49
N ALA A 368 19.97 -17.56 7.62
CA ALA A 368 20.83 -18.58 8.22
C ALA A 368 20.48 -18.87 9.68
N ILE A 369 20.13 -17.85 10.48
CA ILE A 369 19.65 -18.03 11.86
C ILE A 369 18.37 -18.85 11.88
N ASN A 370 17.38 -18.49 11.06
CA ASN A 370 16.10 -19.18 11.04
C ASN A 370 16.24 -20.62 10.52
N ASN A 371 17.12 -20.86 9.55
CA ASN A 371 17.47 -22.20 9.09
C ASN A 371 18.19 -23.03 10.20
N TYR A 372 19.10 -22.42 10.95
CA TYR A 372 19.75 -23.05 12.10
C TYR A 372 18.76 -23.45 13.20
N LEU A 373 17.77 -22.59 13.45
CA LEU A 373 16.68 -22.86 14.40
C LEU A 373 15.68 -23.88 13.87
N GLN A 374 15.69 -24.17 12.56
CA GLN A 374 14.62 -24.90 11.86
C GLN A 374 13.24 -24.28 12.13
N SER A 375 13.16 -22.95 12.00
CA SER A 375 12.01 -22.19 12.40
C SER A 375 10.75 -22.56 11.60
N GLU A 376 9.72 -23.05 12.28
CA GLU A 376 8.40 -23.33 11.72
C GLU A 376 7.55 -22.05 11.52
N VAL A 377 8.04 -20.92 12.06
CA VAL A 377 7.40 -19.60 11.92
C VAL A 377 7.66 -19.01 10.53
N MET A 378 8.85 -19.30 9.95
CA MET A 378 9.24 -18.85 8.61
C MET A 378 8.84 -19.89 7.57
N ASP A 379 8.08 -19.49 6.58
CA ASP A 379 7.69 -20.30 5.43
C ASP A 379 8.47 -19.87 4.19
N VAL A 380 9.33 -20.76 3.69
CA VAL A 380 10.10 -20.56 2.45
C VAL A 380 9.55 -21.36 1.27
N ALA A 381 8.63 -22.31 1.54
CA ALA A 381 8.03 -23.12 0.50
C ALA A 381 6.93 -22.38 -0.26
N GLN A 382 6.25 -21.49 0.42
CA GLN A 382 5.24 -20.60 -0.16
C GLN A 382 5.62 -19.13 0.08
N PRO A 383 6.65 -18.61 -0.60
CA PRO A 383 7.13 -17.26 -0.38
C PRO A 383 6.14 -16.21 -0.92
N ARG A 384 6.26 -14.98 -0.41
CA ARG A 384 5.46 -13.83 -0.84
C ARG A 384 6.05 -13.20 -2.10
N LEU A 385 5.18 -12.86 -3.06
CA LEU A 385 5.55 -12.30 -4.37
C LEU A 385 5.16 -10.82 -4.52
N ILE A 386 4.68 -10.19 -3.46
CA ILE A 386 4.16 -8.81 -3.45
C ILE A 386 5.22 -7.72 -3.54
N ARG A 387 6.50 -8.08 -3.56
CA ARG A 387 7.64 -7.20 -3.80
C ARG A 387 8.59 -7.89 -4.76
N GLN A 388 9.05 -7.14 -5.78
CA GLN A 388 10.01 -7.61 -6.79
C GLN A 388 11.01 -6.51 -7.16
N GLY A 389 10.91 -5.33 -6.55
CA GLY A 389 11.77 -4.19 -6.83
C GLY A 389 13.25 -4.51 -6.72
N ASP A 390 14.04 -3.95 -7.65
CA ASP A 390 15.50 -4.06 -7.68
C ASP A 390 16.11 -2.66 -7.62
N ASP A 391 16.56 -2.27 -6.42
CA ASP A 391 17.19 -0.97 -6.19
C ASP A 391 18.45 -0.78 -7.05
N LYS A 392 19.23 -1.85 -7.25
CA LYS A 392 20.45 -1.79 -8.05
C LYS A 392 20.12 -1.54 -9.52
N ALA A 393 19.12 -2.25 -10.05
CA ALA A 393 18.66 -2.05 -11.42
C ALA A 393 18.06 -0.65 -11.60
N MET A 394 17.31 -0.14 -10.61
CA MET A 394 16.75 1.22 -10.66
C MET A 394 17.83 2.29 -10.64
N MET A 395 18.85 2.18 -9.79
CA MET A 395 19.97 3.12 -9.76
C MET A 395 20.76 3.07 -11.06
N GLN A 396 21.01 1.89 -11.64
CA GLN A 396 21.66 1.75 -12.94
C GLN A 396 20.83 2.39 -14.06
N LEU A 397 19.49 2.24 -14.03
CA LEU A 397 18.59 2.87 -14.99
C LEU A 397 18.72 4.40 -14.97
N ILE A 398 18.80 5.02 -13.80
CA ILE A 398 18.97 6.48 -13.67
C ILE A 398 20.26 6.91 -14.37
N GLU A 399 21.36 6.21 -14.15
CA GLU A 399 22.64 6.51 -14.80
C GLU A 399 22.60 6.26 -16.31
N ASP A 400 21.93 5.20 -16.76
CA ASP A 400 21.75 4.88 -18.19
C ASP A 400 20.88 5.93 -18.91
N ILE A 401 19.88 6.52 -18.23
CA ILE A 401 19.11 7.66 -18.77
C ILE A 401 19.98 8.90 -18.86
N LYS A 402 20.70 9.25 -17.78
CA LYS A 402 21.58 10.43 -17.71
C LYS A 402 22.70 10.38 -18.77
N SER A 403 23.28 9.22 -18.98
CA SER A 403 24.31 9.01 -20.02
C SER A 403 23.76 8.96 -21.44
N GLY A 404 22.44 8.94 -21.61
CA GLY A 404 21.79 8.84 -22.92
C GLY A 404 21.84 7.46 -23.55
N LYS A 405 22.14 6.41 -22.82
CA LYS A 405 22.09 5.02 -23.26
C LYS A 405 20.63 4.55 -23.42
N VAL A 406 19.75 4.90 -22.47
CA VAL A 406 18.31 4.71 -22.58
C VAL A 406 17.69 5.88 -23.31
N LYS A 407 16.88 5.62 -24.33
CA LYS A 407 16.23 6.62 -25.18
C LYS A 407 14.72 6.66 -25.03
N GLY A 408 14.13 5.62 -24.44
CA GLY A 408 12.70 5.58 -24.14
C GLY A 408 12.43 5.02 -22.76
N LEU A 409 11.45 5.59 -22.07
CA LEU A 409 10.98 5.11 -20.77
C LEU A 409 9.46 5.09 -20.72
N LEU A 410 8.91 3.94 -20.37
CA LEU A 410 7.50 3.72 -20.10
C LEU A 410 7.34 3.44 -18.61
N THR A 411 6.54 4.23 -17.88
CA THR A 411 6.37 4.10 -16.42
C THR A 411 4.95 3.67 -16.08
N ALA A 412 4.77 2.63 -15.26
CA ALA A 412 3.42 2.15 -14.90
C ALA A 412 3.29 1.87 -13.40
N GLY A 413 2.30 2.53 -12.76
CA GLY A 413 1.96 2.35 -11.34
C GLY A 413 2.98 2.93 -10.37
N ILE A 414 3.87 3.82 -10.83
CA ILE A 414 4.95 4.41 -10.03
C ILE A 414 5.10 5.90 -10.30
N ASN A 415 5.63 6.63 -9.33
CA ASN A 415 5.94 8.06 -9.44
C ASN A 415 7.39 8.34 -9.00
N PRO A 416 8.40 7.95 -9.79
CA PRO A 416 9.80 8.17 -9.43
C PRO A 416 10.17 9.66 -9.34
N GLY A 417 9.43 10.55 -10.04
CA GLY A 417 9.58 12.00 -9.91
C GLY A 417 9.26 12.55 -8.50
N PHE A 418 8.60 11.75 -7.66
CA PHE A 418 8.32 12.05 -6.26
C PHE A 418 9.07 11.13 -5.30
N THR A 419 9.13 9.83 -5.58
CA THR A 419 9.58 8.83 -4.61
C THR A 419 11.10 8.63 -4.55
N LEU A 420 11.84 9.08 -5.57
CA LEU A 420 13.30 8.98 -5.58
C LEU A 420 13.96 10.08 -4.73
N PRO A 421 15.07 9.78 -4.03
CA PRO A 421 15.85 10.79 -3.31
C PRO A 421 16.41 11.89 -4.22
N ASN A 422 16.71 11.56 -5.48
CA ASN A 422 17.22 12.45 -6.51
C ASN A 422 16.17 12.70 -7.61
N ALA A 423 14.92 12.86 -7.24
CA ALA A 423 13.78 13.02 -8.15
C ALA A 423 13.99 14.14 -9.19
N SER A 424 14.54 15.28 -8.79
CA SER A 424 14.79 16.40 -9.71
C SER A 424 15.78 16.03 -10.84
N GLU A 425 16.85 15.27 -10.53
CA GLU A 425 17.78 14.80 -11.55
C GLU A 425 17.13 13.79 -12.49
N PHE A 426 16.28 12.91 -11.95
CA PHE A 426 15.50 11.97 -12.74
C PHE A 426 14.57 12.70 -13.72
N ILE A 427 13.80 13.69 -13.26
CA ILE A 427 12.87 14.45 -14.11
C ILE A 427 13.63 15.17 -15.23
N LEU A 428 14.73 15.88 -14.92
CA LEU A 428 15.55 16.55 -15.94
C LEU A 428 16.12 15.59 -16.99
N ALA A 429 16.40 14.35 -16.63
CA ALA A 429 16.86 13.33 -17.56
C ALA A 429 15.69 12.69 -18.35
N PHE A 430 14.54 12.48 -17.70
CA PHE A 430 13.32 11.93 -18.26
C PHE A 430 12.74 12.82 -19.38
N GLU A 431 12.71 14.13 -19.18
CA GLU A 431 12.24 15.11 -20.19
C GLU A 431 13.08 15.12 -21.49
N LYS A 432 14.33 14.66 -21.43
CA LYS A 432 15.24 14.60 -22.60
C LYS A 432 15.10 13.31 -23.42
N LEU A 433 14.28 12.38 -22.99
CA LEU A 433 14.06 11.12 -23.69
C LEU A 433 13.37 11.33 -25.06
N GLU A 434 13.70 10.50 -26.03
CA GLU A 434 13.04 10.48 -27.34
C GLU A 434 11.59 9.96 -27.24
N LEU A 435 11.33 9.11 -26.23
CA LEU A 435 10.00 8.59 -25.90
C LEU A 435 9.84 8.52 -24.37
N SER A 436 8.84 9.22 -23.84
CA SER A 436 8.40 9.05 -22.46
C SER A 436 6.88 8.85 -22.40
N VAL A 437 6.46 7.78 -21.75
CA VAL A 437 5.03 7.43 -21.56
C VAL A 437 4.78 7.15 -20.09
N SER A 438 3.78 7.77 -19.51
CA SER A 438 3.31 7.46 -18.16
C SER A 438 1.92 6.82 -18.19
N PHE A 439 1.81 5.61 -17.67
CA PHE A 439 0.52 4.95 -17.42
C PHE A 439 0.10 5.30 -15.98
N SER A 440 -0.75 6.29 -15.85
CA SER A 440 -1.16 6.83 -14.56
C SER A 440 -2.66 7.14 -14.52
N SER A 441 -3.24 7.08 -13.33
CA SER A 441 -4.61 7.52 -13.09
C SER A 441 -4.72 9.01 -12.75
N LYS A 442 -3.58 9.68 -12.49
CA LYS A 442 -3.47 11.11 -12.13
C LYS A 442 -2.29 11.73 -12.85
N GLU A 443 -2.33 13.04 -13.00
CA GLU A 443 -1.19 13.83 -13.47
C GLU A 443 -0.26 14.14 -12.29
N ASP A 444 0.52 13.11 -11.88
CA ASP A 444 1.56 13.23 -10.87
C ASP A 444 2.86 13.80 -11.47
N GLU A 445 3.91 13.97 -10.65
CA GLU A 445 5.18 14.61 -11.04
C GLU A 445 5.84 13.91 -12.24
N THR A 446 5.76 12.59 -12.29
CA THR A 446 6.30 11.81 -13.41
C THR A 446 5.42 11.94 -14.65
N ALA A 447 4.09 11.84 -14.48
CA ALA A 447 3.14 11.95 -15.58
C ALA A 447 3.17 13.35 -16.20
N ALA A 448 3.24 14.41 -15.37
CA ALA A 448 3.31 15.79 -15.84
C ALA A 448 4.55 16.09 -16.70
N SER A 449 5.64 15.35 -16.49
CA SER A 449 6.88 15.48 -17.27
C SER A 449 6.95 14.53 -18.48
N ALA A 450 5.95 13.66 -18.68
CA ALA A 450 5.92 12.72 -19.78
C ALA A 450 5.39 13.35 -21.08
N GLN A 451 5.93 12.92 -22.23
CA GLN A 451 5.40 13.29 -23.55
C GLN A 451 3.98 12.73 -23.78
N TYR A 452 3.72 11.53 -23.26
CA TYR A 452 2.43 10.84 -23.38
C TYR A 452 1.94 10.37 -22.02
N ILE A 453 0.68 10.65 -21.72
CA ILE A 453 -0.01 10.13 -20.55
C ILE A 453 -1.11 9.19 -21.03
N ALA A 454 -0.96 7.92 -20.74
CA ALA A 454 -1.97 6.89 -21.00
C ALA A 454 -2.83 6.74 -19.71
N ALA A 455 -3.99 7.35 -19.71
CA ALA A 455 -4.87 7.41 -18.54
C ALA A 455 -5.38 6.02 -18.15
N THR A 456 -5.09 5.58 -16.90
CA THR A 456 -5.50 4.27 -16.39
C THR A 456 -6.71 4.37 -15.46
N PRO A 457 -7.59 3.35 -15.44
CA PRO A 457 -8.75 3.30 -14.57
C PRO A 457 -8.36 3.04 -13.10
N ASN A 458 -9.33 3.23 -12.21
CA ASN A 458 -9.22 2.81 -10.82
C ASN A 458 -9.32 1.27 -10.73
N TYR A 459 -8.79 0.65 -9.67
CA TYR A 459 -8.88 -0.81 -9.48
C TYR A 459 -10.33 -1.32 -9.38
N LEU A 460 -11.27 -0.49 -8.92
CA LEU A 460 -12.70 -0.80 -8.87
C LEU A 460 -13.37 -0.82 -10.27
N GLU A 461 -12.67 -0.39 -11.28
CA GLU A 461 -13.07 -0.34 -12.69
C GLU A 461 -12.31 -1.37 -13.54
N SER A 462 -11.46 -2.22 -12.91
CA SER A 462 -10.43 -3.01 -13.60
C SER A 462 -10.56 -4.50 -13.31
N TRP A 463 -10.23 -5.32 -14.32
CA TRP A 463 -9.94 -6.73 -14.14
C TRP A 463 -8.51 -6.94 -13.68
N GLY A 464 -8.23 -8.05 -12.99
CA GLY A 464 -6.88 -8.44 -12.62
C GLY A 464 -6.81 -9.85 -12.07
N ASP A 465 -5.62 -10.42 -12.14
CA ASP A 465 -5.27 -11.67 -11.46
C ASP A 465 -3.97 -11.46 -10.66
N TYR A 466 -3.86 -12.12 -9.52
CA TYR A 466 -2.73 -11.93 -8.62
C TYR A 466 -2.30 -13.24 -7.99
N GLU A 467 -0.99 -13.38 -7.80
CA GLU A 467 -0.36 -14.42 -6.99
C GLU A 467 0.46 -13.73 -5.90
N PHE A 468 -0.18 -13.41 -4.78
CA PHE A 468 0.48 -12.68 -3.69
C PHE A 468 1.48 -13.53 -2.92
N LYS A 469 1.22 -14.81 -2.85
CA LYS A 469 2.02 -15.84 -2.23
C LYS A 469 2.02 -17.06 -3.17
N ALA A 470 3.15 -17.71 -3.30
CA ALA A 470 3.28 -18.86 -4.21
C ALA A 470 2.15 -19.89 -4.01
N GLY A 471 1.42 -20.19 -5.09
CA GLY A 471 0.28 -21.09 -5.10
C GLY A 471 -1.03 -20.50 -4.55
N HIS A 472 -1.08 -19.21 -4.19
CA HIS A 472 -2.28 -18.53 -3.72
C HIS A 472 -2.70 -17.44 -4.70
N TYR A 473 -3.79 -17.71 -5.42
CA TYR A 473 -4.29 -16.87 -6.49
C TYR A 473 -5.52 -16.07 -6.06
N ALA A 474 -5.61 -14.84 -6.54
CA ALA A 474 -6.74 -13.96 -6.32
C ALA A 474 -7.15 -13.28 -7.62
N LEU A 475 -8.45 -12.98 -7.77
CA LEU A 475 -8.99 -12.25 -8.90
C LEU A 475 -9.50 -10.88 -8.46
N ALA A 476 -9.26 -9.87 -9.29
CA ALA A 476 -9.98 -8.62 -9.23
C ALA A 476 -11.03 -8.58 -10.33
N GLN A 477 -12.24 -8.20 -9.96
CA GLN A 477 -13.32 -7.90 -10.89
C GLN A 477 -13.74 -6.44 -10.73
N PRO A 478 -14.13 -5.75 -11.82
CA PRO A 478 -14.63 -4.40 -11.73
C PRO A 478 -15.95 -4.37 -10.95
N THR A 479 -16.04 -3.44 -10.01
CA THR A 479 -17.29 -3.18 -9.27
C THR A 479 -18.23 -2.27 -10.06
N ILE A 480 -17.66 -1.40 -10.88
CA ILE A 480 -18.36 -0.47 -11.77
C ILE A 480 -17.66 -0.41 -13.13
N ARG A 481 -18.36 0.12 -14.13
CA ARG A 481 -17.74 0.49 -15.42
C ARG A 481 -16.82 1.71 -15.23
N PRO A 482 -15.78 1.86 -16.06
CA PRO A 482 -14.94 3.06 -16.03
C PRO A 482 -15.79 4.35 -16.09
N LEU A 483 -15.48 5.28 -15.18
CA LEU A 483 -16.16 6.59 -15.11
C LEU A 483 -15.68 7.55 -16.21
N PHE A 484 -14.45 7.33 -16.70
CA PHE A 484 -13.78 8.17 -17.67
C PHE A 484 -13.26 7.35 -18.84
N ASP A 485 -12.78 8.00 -19.90
CA ASP A 485 -12.18 7.35 -21.07
C ASP A 485 -10.76 6.86 -20.76
N THR A 486 -10.67 5.81 -19.93
CA THR A 486 -9.43 5.22 -19.44
C THR A 486 -9.29 3.78 -19.93
N GLN A 487 -8.04 3.30 -20.06
CA GLN A 487 -7.74 1.93 -20.44
C GLN A 487 -6.72 1.31 -19.50
N GLN A 488 -6.88 0.01 -19.19
CA GLN A 488 -5.92 -0.69 -18.34
C GLN A 488 -4.53 -0.76 -19.02
N PHE A 489 -3.49 -0.63 -18.22
CA PHE A 489 -2.10 -0.75 -18.67
C PHE A 489 -1.87 -1.98 -19.56
N GLN A 490 -2.44 -3.12 -19.16
CA GLN A 490 -2.34 -4.38 -19.85
C GLN A 490 -2.99 -4.33 -21.25
N ASP A 491 -4.19 -3.75 -21.34
CA ASP A 491 -4.87 -3.58 -22.65
C ASP A 491 -4.10 -2.65 -23.58
N ILE A 492 -3.46 -1.61 -23.03
CA ILE A 492 -2.64 -0.70 -23.83
C ILE A 492 -1.40 -1.41 -24.34
N LEU A 493 -0.68 -2.19 -23.50
CA LEU A 493 0.47 -2.98 -23.95
C LEU A 493 0.09 -3.98 -25.06
N LEU A 494 -1.06 -4.62 -24.94
CA LEU A 494 -1.60 -5.53 -25.96
C LEU A 494 -1.80 -4.81 -27.30
N LYS A 495 -2.45 -3.63 -27.28
CA LYS A 495 -2.65 -2.80 -28.48
C LYS A 495 -1.33 -2.33 -29.08
N LEU A 496 -0.37 -1.90 -28.27
CA LEU A 496 0.98 -1.52 -28.73
C LEU A 496 1.73 -2.72 -29.35
N SER A 497 1.38 -3.95 -28.92
CA SER A 497 1.89 -5.19 -29.50
C SER A 497 1.11 -5.68 -30.73
N ASN A 498 0.09 -4.93 -31.19
CA ASN A 498 -0.86 -5.29 -32.25
C ASN A 498 -1.69 -6.55 -31.92
N SER A 499 -2.04 -6.76 -30.65
CA SER A 499 -3.00 -7.78 -30.22
C SER A 499 -4.41 -7.20 -30.18
N GLU A 500 -5.40 -7.98 -30.63
CA GLU A 500 -6.82 -7.63 -30.52
C GLU A 500 -7.47 -8.21 -29.24
N LEU A 501 -6.74 -9.05 -28.49
CA LEU A 501 -7.21 -9.65 -27.25
C LEU A 501 -7.31 -8.60 -26.16
N THR A 502 -8.30 -8.77 -25.27
CA THR A 502 -8.40 -7.97 -24.04
C THR A 502 -7.63 -8.65 -22.89
N TYR A 503 -7.27 -7.86 -21.88
CA TYR A 503 -6.65 -8.40 -20.68
C TYR A 503 -7.54 -9.46 -20.00
N TYR A 504 -8.85 -9.24 -19.98
CA TYR A 504 -9.81 -10.22 -19.45
C TYR A 504 -9.79 -11.57 -20.20
N ASP A 505 -9.69 -11.53 -21.53
CA ASP A 505 -9.60 -12.76 -22.33
C ASP A 505 -8.29 -13.51 -22.05
N LEU A 506 -7.19 -12.77 -21.85
CA LEU A 506 -5.91 -13.36 -21.49
C LEU A 506 -5.90 -13.93 -20.07
N ILE A 507 -6.56 -13.29 -19.09
CA ILE A 507 -6.72 -13.86 -17.75
C ILE A 507 -7.40 -15.22 -17.87
N LYS A 508 -8.52 -15.32 -18.59
CA LYS A 508 -9.24 -16.60 -18.78
C LYS A 508 -8.35 -17.66 -19.41
N ALA A 509 -7.73 -17.34 -20.53
CA ALA A 509 -6.89 -18.27 -21.26
C ALA A 509 -5.66 -18.73 -20.43
N ASN A 510 -4.99 -17.79 -19.75
CA ASN A 510 -3.85 -18.11 -18.92
C ASN A 510 -4.23 -18.97 -17.69
N TRP A 511 -5.36 -18.68 -17.07
CA TRP A 511 -5.84 -19.47 -15.95
C TRP A 511 -6.28 -20.88 -16.38
N GLU A 512 -6.96 -21.03 -17.52
CA GLU A 512 -7.30 -22.34 -18.07
C GLU A 512 -6.06 -23.17 -18.38
N GLU A 513 -5.02 -22.54 -18.95
CA GLU A 513 -3.77 -23.20 -19.30
C GLU A 513 -2.94 -23.61 -18.07
N THR A 514 -2.80 -22.72 -17.08
CA THR A 514 -1.81 -22.87 -15.99
C THR A 514 -2.44 -23.23 -14.64
N ILE A 515 -3.38 -22.42 -14.15
CA ILE A 515 -3.90 -22.51 -12.77
C ILE A 515 -5.02 -23.55 -12.68
N LEU A 516 -5.89 -23.61 -13.67
CA LEU A 516 -7.02 -24.56 -13.72
C LEU A 516 -6.65 -25.91 -14.37
N GLU A 517 -5.36 -26.12 -14.73
CA GLU A 517 -4.86 -27.38 -15.29
C GLU A 517 -5.69 -27.89 -16.48
N GLY A 518 -6.09 -26.99 -17.38
CA GLY A 518 -6.89 -27.31 -18.56
C GLY A 518 -8.40 -27.39 -18.31
N LYS A 519 -8.88 -27.08 -17.12
CA LYS A 519 -10.32 -26.98 -16.85
C LYS A 519 -10.87 -25.66 -17.37
N PRO A 520 -12.08 -25.66 -17.99
CA PRO A 520 -12.63 -24.43 -18.54
C PRO A 520 -13.03 -23.44 -17.42
N TRP A 521 -12.86 -22.16 -17.69
CA TRP A 521 -13.20 -21.04 -16.80
C TRP A 521 -14.65 -21.07 -16.27
N SER A 522 -15.56 -21.62 -17.03
CA SER A 522 -16.99 -21.65 -16.71
C SER A 522 -17.43 -22.79 -15.78
N LYS A 523 -16.51 -23.56 -15.21
CA LYS A 523 -16.86 -24.69 -14.32
C LYS A 523 -16.42 -24.45 -12.89
#